data_492a8658ce210abc35aa599f21cde9ea
#
_entry.id   492a8658ce210abc35aa599f21cde9ea
#
_cell.length_a   1.000
_cell.length_b   1.000
_cell.length_c   1.000
_cell.angle_alpha   90.00
_cell.angle_beta   90.00
_cell.angle_gamma   90.00
#
_symmetry.space_group_name_H-M   'P 1'
#
loop_
_entity.id
_entity.type
_entity.pdbx_description
1 polymer ?
#
loop_
_entity_poly.entity_id
_entity_poly.type
_entity_poly.pdbx_seq_one_letter_code
_entity_poly.pdbx_strand_id
1 'polypeptide(L)'
;MYFAWTDRFEVIWISDPDSLHSRYLVKNTSAAVTIYASNQVWGKPDRGIQLFGTARVTKGSEGPRAYRKRFRDFDAGSNDLPYYRFRPRTVKLFDERSLGPGMLVTARVTTDGLAWTKTEVWA
;
A
#
# COMPACT_ATOMS: atom_id res chain seq x y z
N MET A 1 8.54 6.17 4.49
CA MET A 1 8.03 6.84 3.26
C MET A 1 6.62 7.33 3.48
N TYR A 2 6.35 8.56 3.09
CA TYR A 2 4.98 9.09 3.13
C TYR A 2 4.17 8.52 1.96
N PHE A 3 2.92 8.19 2.22
CA PHE A 3 2.02 7.68 1.20
C PHE A 3 0.58 8.08 1.49
N ALA A 4 -0.23 8.09 0.44
CA ALA A 4 -1.69 8.22 0.52
C ALA A 4 -2.32 6.94 -0.03
N TRP A 5 -3.61 6.77 0.22
CA TRP A 5 -4.34 5.60 -0.25
C TRP A 5 -5.70 6.01 -0.82
N THR A 6 -6.30 5.10 -1.58
CA THR A 6 -7.63 5.28 -2.17
C THR A 6 -8.61 4.24 -1.61
N ASP A 7 -9.88 4.41 -1.91
CA ASP A 7 -10.93 3.46 -1.52
C ASP A 7 -10.80 2.09 -2.20
N ARG A 8 -9.91 1.98 -3.18
CA ARG A 8 -9.62 0.73 -3.90
C ARG A 8 -8.36 0.04 -3.42
N PHE A 9 -7.89 0.38 -2.23
CA PHE A 9 -6.65 -0.16 -1.64
C PHE A 9 -5.40 0.21 -2.44
N GLU A 10 -5.48 1.18 -3.32
CA GLU A 10 -4.33 1.70 -4.05
C GLU A 10 -3.46 2.54 -3.12
N VAL A 11 -2.15 2.46 -3.31
CA VAL A 11 -1.17 3.24 -2.55
C VAL A 11 -0.51 4.23 -3.51
N ILE A 12 -0.43 5.48 -3.10
CA ILE A 12 0.13 6.56 -3.91
C ILE A 12 1.26 7.21 -3.13
N TRP A 13 2.40 7.41 -3.79
CA TRP A 13 3.54 8.10 -3.21
C TRP A 13 4.20 9.02 -4.24
N ILE A 14 5.00 9.95 -3.73
CA ILE A 14 5.82 10.85 -4.53
C ILE A 14 7.25 10.35 -4.46
N SER A 15 7.92 10.27 -5.59
CA SER A 15 9.32 9.83 -5.64
C SER A 15 10.06 10.42 -6.81
N ASP A 16 11.36 10.62 -6.60
CA ASP A 16 12.27 11.00 -7.66
C ASP A 16 12.36 9.86 -8.69
N PRO A 17 12.14 10.14 -9.98
CA PRO A 17 12.24 9.11 -11.02
C PRO A 17 13.64 8.50 -11.14
N ASP A 18 14.68 9.18 -10.66
CA ASP A 18 16.05 8.68 -10.68
C ASP A 18 16.37 7.82 -9.45
N SER A 19 15.48 7.71 -8.48
CA SER A 19 15.68 6.81 -7.34
C SER A 19 15.74 5.36 -7.80
N LEU A 20 16.43 4.52 -7.03
CA LEU A 20 16.65 3.13 -7.40
C LEU A 20 15.35 2.36 -7.61
N HIS A 21 14.40 2.49 -6.68
CA HIS A 21 13.11 1.80 -6.79
C HIS A 21 12.28 2.32 -7.97
N SER A 22 12.32 3.62 -8.27
CA SER A 22 11.62 4.17 -9.43
C SER A 22 12.18 3.64 -10.73
N ARG A 23 13.51 3.54 -10.82
CA ARG A 23 14.18 2.99 -12.01
C ARG A 23 13.87 1.51 -12.21
N TYR A 24 13.76 0.74 -11.13
CA TYR A 24 13.34 -0.67 -11.22
C TYR A 24 11.92 -0.81 -11.73
N LEU A 25 11.00 0.05 -11.32
CA LEU A 25 9.60 -0.01 -11.75
C LEU A 25 9.42 0.25 -13.26
N VAL A 26 10.32 0.99 -13.89
CA VAL A 26 10.30 1.17 -15.36
C VAL A 26 10.51 -0.17 -16.07
N LYS A 27 11.38 -1.01 -15.54
CA LYS A 27 11.71 -2.32 -16.12
C LYS A 27 10.74 -3.42 -15.71
N ASN A 28 10.27 -3.39 -14.47
CA ASN A 28 9.37 -4.39 -13.92
C ASN A 28 8.38 -3.71 -12.98
N THR A 29 7.12 -3.71 -13.36
CA THR A 29 6.05 -3.06 -12.61
C THR A 29 5.54 -3.88 -11.42
N SER A 30 5.91 -5.15 -11.32
CA SER A 30 5.55 -5.98 -10.17
C SER A 30 6.16 -5.41 -8.89
N ALA A 31 5.31 -5.26 -7.87
CA ALA A 31 5.72 -4.66 -6.61
C ALA A 31 4.95 -5.27 -5.43
N ALA A 32 5.54 -5.14 -4.26
CA ALA A 32 4.89 -5.46 -3.00
C ALA A 32 5.00 -4.26 -2.07
N VAL A 33 3.93 -4.02 -1.32
CA VAL A 33 3.88 -2.95 -0.31
C VAL A 33 3.54 -3.60 1.02
N THR A 34 4.31 -3.27 2.06
CA THR A 34 4.06 -3.72 3.42
C THR A 34 3.77 -2.50 4.29
N ILE A 35 2.66 -2.56 5.01
CA ILE A 35 2.25 -1.53 5.96
C ILE A 35 2.05 -2.20 7.31
N TYR A 36 2.71 -1.68 8.33
CA TYR A 36 2.61 -2.18 9.69
C TYR A 36 2.65 -1.03 10.68
N ALA A 37 2.21 -1.29 11.90
CA ALA A 37 2.26 -0.28 12.96
C ALA A 37 3.72 -0.02 13.38
N SER A 38 4.13 1.25 13.33
CA SER A 38 5.50 1.64 13.69
C SER A 38 5.75 1.67 15.20
N ASN A 39 4.69 1.55 16.01
CA ASN A 39 4.74 1.54 17.46
C ASN A 39 4.62 0.14 18.06
N GLN A 40 5.11 -0.88 17.37
CA GLN A 40 5.08 -2.26 17.83
C GLN A 40 5.82 -2.43 19.16
N VAL A 41 5.27 -3.26 20.04
CA VAL A 41 5.87 -3.61 21.32
C VAL A 41 5.99 -5.12 21.40
N TRP A 42 7.20 -5.60 21.71
CA TRP A 42 7.45 -7.02 21.87
C TRP A 42 6.48 -7.65 22.88
N GLY A 43 5.88 -8.76 22.50
CA GLY A 43 4.93 -9.50 23.32
C GLY A 43 3.50 -8.96 23.33
N LYS A 44 3.22 -7.88 22.59
CA LYS A 44 1.87 -7.35 22.42
C LYS A 44 1.30 -7.75 21.05
N PRO A 45 -0.03 -7.83 20.92
CA PRO A 45 -0.67 -8.13 19.64
C PRO A 45 -0.23 -7.15 18.55
N ASP A 46 0.06 -7.69 17.37
CA ASP A 46 0.54 -6.94 16.23
C ASP A 46 -0.42 -7.07 15.05
N ARG A 47 -0.29 -6.15 14.09
CA ARG A 47 -1.08 -6.17 12.87
C ARG A 47 -0.28 -5.58 11.72
N GLY A 48 -0.59 -6.06 10.53
CA GLY A 48 0.04 -5.58 9.32
C GLY A 48 -0.69 -6.07 8.09
N ILE A 49 -0.36 -5.43 6.98
CA ILE A 49 -0.93 -5.75 5.68
C ILE A 49 0.18 -5.79 4.65
N GLN A 50 0.15 -6.81 3.81
CA GLN A 50 1.03 -6.92 2.65
C GLN A 50 0.16 -6.90 1.40
N LEU A 51 0.56 -6.07 0.45
CA LEU A 51 -0.14 -5.87 -0.81
C LEU A 51 0.77 -6.31 -1.94
N PHE A 52 0.25 -7.09 -2.88
CA PHE A 52 0.98 -7.57 -4.06
C PHE A 52 0.26 -7.10 -5.31
N GLY A 53 0.97 -6.47 -6.22
CA GLY A 53 0.37 -5.94 -7.43
C GLY A 53 1.38 -5.26 -8.35
N THR A 54 0.97 -4.17 -8.95
CA THR A 54 1.79 -3.41 -9.90
C THR A 54 1.86 -1.94 -9.51
N ALA A 55 3.01 -1.31 -9.79
CA ALA A 55 3.22 0.10 -9.53
C ALA A 55 3.73 0.81 -10.78
N ARG A 56 3.19 2.00 -11.04
CA ARG A 56 3.57 2.84 -12.19
C ARG A 56 3.43 4.31 -11.83
N VAL A 57 4.11 5.14 -12.60
CA VAL A 57 3.84 6.58 -12.60
C VAL A 57 2.39 6.81 -12.99
N THR A 58 1.71 7.67 -12.26
CA THR A 58 0.36 8.10 -12.60
C THR A 58 0.36 9.56 -13.00
N LYS A 59 -0.50 9.93 -13.95
CA LYS A 59 -0.66 11.29 -14.44
C LYS A 59 -2.05 11.81 -14.08
N GLY A 60 -2.23 13.13 -14.16
CA GLY A 60 -3.50 13.78 -13.89
C GLY A 60 -3.66 14.15 -12.41
N SER A 61 -4.91 14.30 -11.98
CA SER A 61 -5.26 14.87 -10.68
C SER A 61 -5.39 13.85 -9.55
N GLU A 62 -5.29 12.57 -9.83
CA GLU A 62 -5.55 11.51 -8.86
C GLU A 62 -4.52 11.49 -7.71
N GLY A 63 -3.23 11.60 -8.05
CA GLY A 63 -2.17 11.67 -7.05
C GLY A 63 -2.30 12.87 -6.12
N PRO A 64 -2.36 14.10 -6.65
CA PRO A 64 -2.58 15.29 -5.83
C PRO A 64 -3.86 15.22 -4.98
N ARG A 65 -4.94 14.68 -5.53
CA ARG A 65 -6.21 14.53 -4.80
C ARG A 65 -6.07 13.61 -3.60
N ALA A 66 -5.41 12.45 -3.78
CA ALA A 66 -5.19 11.50 -2.70
C ALA A 66 -4.32 12.09 -1.59
N TYR A 67 -3.26 12.82 -1.97
CA TYR A 67 -2.39 13.49 -1.01
C TYR A 67 -3.11 14.60 -0.24
N ARG A 68 -3.92 15.42 -0.89
CA ARG A 68 -4.70 16.46 -0.21
C ARG A 68 -5.69 15.86 0.78
N LYS A 69 -6.30 14.75 0.45
CA LYS A 69 -7.22 14.05 1.34
C LYS A 69 -6.51 13.49 2.58
N ARG A 70 -5.29 12.99 2.41
CA ARG A 70 -4.50 12.37 3.48
C ARG A 70 -3.72 13.38 4.31
N PHE A 71 -3.17 14.39 3.66
CA PHE A 71 -2.32 15.40 4.28
C PHE A 71 -2.95 16.78 4.08
N ARG A 72 -3.52 17.32 5.13
CA ARG A 72 -4.32 18.56 5.09
C ARG A 72 -3.56 19.75 4.49
N ASP A 73 -2.27 19.89 4.84
CA ASP A 73 -1.46 21.03 4.44
C ASP A 73 -0.65 20.78 3.15
N PHE A 74 -0.94 19.69 2.45
CA PHE A 74 -0.23 19.38 1.21
C PHE A 74 -0.54 20.38 0.11
N ASP A 75 0.53 20.96 -0.45
CA ASP A 75 0.46 21.90 -1.58
C ASP A 75 1.02 21.21 -2.84
N ALA A 76 0.12 20.82 -3.75
CA ALA A 76 0.50 20.17 -4.99
C ALA A 76 1.33 21.08 -5.89
N GLY A 77 1.14 22.41 -5.83
CA GLY A 77 1.86 23.39 -6.64
C GLY A 77 3.34 23.49 -6.29
N SER A 78 3.73 23.07 -5.08
CA SER A 78 5.13 23.07 -4.65
C SER A 78 5.86 21.77 -4.94
N ASN A 79 5.19 20.77 -5.52
CA ASN A 79 5.78 19.46 -5.82
C ASN A 79 6.03 19.31 -7.32
N ASP A 80 7.30 19.12 -7.68
CA ASP A 80 7.72 18.88 -9.06
C ASP A 80 7.96 17.39 -9.36
N LEU A 81 7.89 16.53 -8.36
CA LEU A 81 8.16 15.10 -8.53
C LEU A 81 6.89 14.35 -8.95
N PRO A 82 7.03 13.28 -9.72
CA PRO A 82 5.90 12.48 -10.14
C PRO A 82 5.27 11.70 -9.00
N TYR A 83 4.00 11.39 -9.18
CA TYR A 83 3.25 10.49 -8.32
C TYR A 83 3.30 9.09 -8.88
N TYR A 84 3.47 8.10 -8.01
CA TYR A 84 3.40 6.69 -8.34
C TYR A 84 2.14 6.10 -7.75
N ARG A 85 1.54 5.14 -8.46
CA ARG A 85 0.36 4.43 -7.99
C ARG A 85 0.62 2.94 -8.01
N PHE A 86 0.40 2.32 -6.88
CA PHE A 86 0.42 0.88 -6.70
C PHE A 86 -1.03 0.38 -6.72
N ARG A 87 -1.31 -0.58 -7.60
CA ARG A 87 -2.60 -1.26 -7.70
C ARG A 87 -2.48 -2.67 -7.19
N PRO A 88 -3.09 -3.00 -6.06
CA PRO A 88 -3.02 -4.35 -5.50
C PRO A 88 -3.91 -5.33 -6.27
N ARG A 89 -3.46 -6.57 -6.36
CA ARG A 89 -4.28 -7.70 -6.77
C ARG A 89 -4.57 -8.62 -5.60
N THR A 90 -3.60 -8.76 -4.71
CA THR A 90 -3.68 -9.66 -3.56
C THR A 90 -3.32 -8.89 -2.30
N VAL A 91 -4.07 -9.16 -1.25
CA VAL A 91 -3.85 -8.59 0.08
C VAL A 91 -3.65 -9.74 1.06
N LYS A 92 -2.61 -9.65 1.89
CA LYS A 92 -2.41 -10.54 3.03
C LYS A 92 -2.48 -9.73 4.30
N LEU A 93 -3.32 -10.16 5.22
CA LEU A 93 -3.60 -9.46 6.47
C LEU A 93 -3.28 -10.37 7.65
N PHE A 94 -2.54 -9.85 8.60
CA PHE A 94 -2.47 -10.41 9.94
C PHE A 94 -2.90 -9.36 10.95
N ASP A 95 -3.70 -9.79 11.92
CA ASP A 95 -4.16 -8.94 13.01
C ASP A 95 -4.38 -9.84 14.22
N GLU A 96 -3.40 -9.89 15.09
CA GLU A 96 -3.40 -10.82 16.21
C GLU A 96 -4.52 -10.53 17.20
N ARG A 97 -4.96 -9.28 17.28
CA ARG A 97 -6.06 -8.90 18.18
C ARG A 97 -7.40 -9.37 17.66
N SER A 98 -7.66 -9.20 16.36
CA SER A 98 -8.97 -9.49 15.75
C SER A 98 -9.08 -10.92 15.25
N LEU A 99 -7.97 -11.50 14.75
CA LEU A 99 -7.94 -12.80 14.10
C LEU A 99 -7.28 -13.88 14.95
N GLY A 100 -6.51 -13.49 15.96
CA GLY A 100 -5.72 -14.38 16.79
C GLY A 100 -4.28 -14.51 16.33
N PRO A 101 -3.39 -15.01 17.22
CA PRO A 101 -1.97 -15.16 16.92
C PRO A 101 -1.72 -16.19 15.83
N GLY A 102 -0.76 -15.92 14.96
CA GLY A 102 -0.35 -16.84 13.91
C GLY A 102 -1.32 -16.99 12.74
N MET A 103 -2.34 -16.15 12.64
CA MET A 103 -3.33 -16.21 11.57
C MET A 103 -2.95 -15.25 10.43
N LEU A 104 -2.99 -15.75 9.19
CA LEU A 104 -2.76 -14.96 7.99
C LEU A 104 -3.91 -15.15 7.02
N VAL A 105 -4.61 -14.06 6.70
CA VAL A 105 -5.73 -14.07 5.76
C VAL A 105 -5.27 -13.54 4.42
N THR A 106 -5.55 -14.27 3.34
CA THR A 106 -5.29 -13.83 1.98
C THR A 106 -6.61 -13.53 1.27
N ALA A 107 -6.68 -12.38 0.61
CA ALA A 107 -7.83 -11.94 -0.14
C ALA A 107 -7.40 -11.42 -1.52
N ARG A 108 -8.29 -11.54 -2.49
CA ARG A 108 -8.14 -10.96 -3.81
C ARG A 108 -8.88 -9.63 -3.87
N VAL A 109 -8.26 -8.62 -4.48
CA VAL A 109 -8.92 -7.33 -4.72
C VAL A 109 -9.86 -7.47 -5.91
N THR A 110 -11.11 -7.06 -5.74
CA THR A 110 -12.15 -7.07 -6.76
C THR A 110 -12.64 -5.65 -7.02
N THR A 111 -13.50 -5.46 -8.02
CA THR A 111 -14.12 -4.16 -8.30
C THR A 111 -14.99 -3.66 -7.13
N ASP A 112 -15.54 -4.58 -6.34
CA ASP A 112 -16.46 -4.25 -5.24
C ASP A 112 -15.80 -4.29 -3.86
N GLY A 113 -14.52 -4.65 -3.79
CA GLY A 113 -13.81 -4.75 -2.50
C GLY A 113 -12.83 -5.91 -2.45
N LEU A 114 -12.99 -6.78 -1.47
CA LEU A 114 -12.12 -7.92 -1.26
C LEU A 114 -12.90 -9.23 -1.29
N ALA A 115 -12.29 -10.24 -1.92
CA ALA A 115 -12.82 -11.62 -1.90
C ALA A 115 -11.83 -12.51 -1.14
N TRP A 116 -12.30 -13.16 -0.08
CA TRP A 116 -11.48 -14.07 0.70
C TRP A 116 -10.97 -15.22 -0.18
N THR A 117 -9.68 -15.54 -0.05
CA THR A 117 -9.05 -16.65 -0.78
C THR A 117 -8.73 -17.80 0.16
N LYS A 118 -8.02 -17.53 1.24
CA LYS A 118 -7.63 -18.55 2.22
C LYS A 118 -7.23 -17.91 3.54
N THR A 119 -7.26 -18.74 4.58
CA THR A 119 -6.71 -18.44 5.89
C THR A 119 -5.68 -19.50 6.23
N GLU A 120 -4.50 -19.07 6.66
CA GLU A 120 -3.40 -19.94 7.06
C GLU A 120 -3.08 -19.75 8.53
N VAL A 121 -2.63 -20.80 9.17
CA VAL A 121 -2.14 -20.74 10.55
C VAL A 121 -0.63 -20.94 10.50
N TRP A 122 0.09 -19.99 11.04
CA TRP A 122 1.53 -20.09 11.18
C TRP A 122 1.83 -20.83 12.50
N ALA A 123 2.45 -21.93 12.37
CA ALA A 123 2.88 -22.71 13.53
C ALA A 123 4.25 -22.23 14.03
#